data_ea74ef307f043cd9d41d28c35811bf37
#
_entry.id   ea74ef307f043cd9d41d28c35811bf37
#
_cell.length_a   1.000
_cell.length_b   1.000
_cell.length_c   1.000
_cell.angle_alpha   90.00
_cell.angle_beta   90.00
_cell.angle_gamma   90.00
#
_symmetry.space_group_name_H-M   'P 1'
#
loop_
_entity.id
_entity.type
_entity.pdbx_description
1 polymer ?
#
loop_
_entity_poly.entity_id
_entity_poly.type
_entity_poly.pdbx_seq_one_letter_code
_entity_poly.pdbx_strand_id
1 'polypeptide(L)'
;MNKKTIIYSIKSALPVMTGYSVLSIGFGLLLQDKGYGWGWAVLMSTGIYAGSMQFVTLNLLSTGASIITTAIMTLMVNIRHLFYGITMLEEYSEAGWRKPYLIFSLTDETYSLICSPDLPDDINRKDYFFIVSLVNQLSWIAGSIIGSVLGNIIPFDTTGIDFAMTALFVIILLEQLEKSKQHLPAITGFIISIFCLLLFGPNQFLIPSMILITIALFIEKKSLERSDF
;
A
#
# COMPACT_ATOMS: atom_id res chain seq x y z
N MET A 1 -17.28 18.79 12.57
CA MET A 1 -17.42 17.33 12.33
C MET A 1 -18.62 16.81 13.10
N ASN A 2 -19.55 16.14 12.41
CA ASN A 2 -20.76 15.58 13.04
C ASN A 2 -20.42 14.22 13.71
N LYS A 3 -20.94 13.97 14.92
CA LYS A 3 -20.73 12.70 15.65
C LYS A 3 -21.16 11.46 14.83
N LYS A 4 -22.22 11.58 14.05
CA LYS A 4 -22.66 10.50 13.14
C LYS A 4 -21.61 10.18 12.10
N THR A 5 -21.01 11.18 11.45
CA THR A 5 -19.95 11.01 10.45
C THR A 5 -18.73 10.31 11.07
N ILE A 6 -18.33 10.71 12.27
CA ILE A 6 -17.19 10.08 12.97
C ILE A 6 -17.44 8.59 13.19
N ILE A 7 -18.59 8.23 13.78
CA ILE A 7 -18.93 6.84 14.09
C ILE A 7 -19.04 6.01 12.80
N TYR A 8 -19.68 6.56 11.77
CA TYR A 8 -19.80 5.88 10.48
C TYR A 8 -18.44 5.62 9.84
N SER A 9 -17.57 6.62 9.79
CA SER A 9 -16.23 6.52 9.23
C SER A 9 -15.37 5.47 9.93
N ILE A 10 -15.40 5.45 11.28
CA ILE A 10 -14.65 4.45 12.06
C ILE A 10 -15.20 3.03 11.79
N LYS A 11 -16.52 2.85 11.74
CA LYS A 11 -17.11 1.55 11.43
C LYS A 11 -16.76 1.07 10.03
N SER A 12 -16.79 1.96 9.06
CA SER A 12 -16.40 1.66 7.67
C SER A 12 -14.91 1.29 7.56
N ALA A 13 -14.05 1.94 8.33
CA ALA A 13 -12.62 1.68 8.35
C ALA A 13 -12.21 0.43 9.16
N LEU A 14 -13.09 -0.11 10.02
CA LEU A 14 -12.76 -1.17 10.96
C LEU A 14 -12.09 -2.41 10.33
N PRO A 15 -12.55 -2.94 9.18
CA PRO A 15 -11.89 -4.08 8.52
C PRO A 15 -10.44 -3.76 8.13
N VAL A 16 -10.22 -2.57 7.55
CA VAL A 16 -8.89 -2.10 7.15
C VAL A 16 -8.00 -1.88 8.37
N MET A 17 -8.52 -1.24 9.42
CA MET A 17 -7.79 -1.03 10.68
C MET A 17 -7.33 -2.35 11.30
N THR A 18 -8.16 -3.40 11.25
CA THR A 18 -7.81 -4.73 11.76
C THR A 18 -6.65 -5.34 10.95
N GLY A 19 -6.76 -5.34 9.62
CA GLY A 19 -5.70 -5.80 8.73
C GLY A 19 -4.39 -5.02 8.93
N TYR A 20 -4.49 -3.69 9.02
CA TYR A 20 -3.34 -2.81 9.28
C TYR A 20 -2.68 -3.10 10.62
N SER A 21 -3.46 -3.36 11.67
CA SER A 21 -2.90 -3.68 12.98
C SER A 21 -2.05 -4.96 12.92
N VAL A 22 -2.52 -6.00 12.26
CA VAL A 22 -1.77 -7.25 12.11
C VAL A 22 -0.48 -7.05 11.30
N LEU A 23 -0.59 -6.43 10.13
CA LEU A 23 0.55 -6.20 9.23
C LEU A 23 1.59 -5.25 9.84
N SER A 24 1.15 -4.20 10.51
CA SER A 24 2.05 -3.21 11.11
C SER A 24 2.75 -3.75 12.36
N ILE A 25 2.11 -4.64 13.13
CA ILE A 25 2.79 -5.37 14.20
C ILE A 25 3.90 -6.24 13.61
N GLY A 26 3.64 -6.97 12.51
CA GLY A 26 4.65 -7.74 11.78
C GLY A 26 5.81 -6.87 11.30
N PHE A 27 5.50 -5.70 10.70
CA PHE A 27 6.52 -4.72 10.31
C PHE A 27 7.37 -4.25 11.50
N GLY A 28 6.74 -3.91 12.63
CA GLY A 28 7.43 -3.48 13.84
C GLY A 28 8.37 -4.55 14.41
N LEU A 29 7.94 -5.81 14.41
CA LEU A 29 8.76 -6.97 14.83
C LEU A 29 10.00 -7.10 13.95
N LEU A 30 9.82 -7.10 12.61
CA LEU A 30 10.94 -7.18 11.65
C LEU A 30 11.88 -5.97 11.76
N LEU A 31 11.36 -4.79 11.98
CA LEU A 31 12.15 -3.58 12.17
C LEU A 31 13.05 -3.70 13.40
N GLN A 32 12.50 -4.22 14.50
CA GLN A 32 13.25 -4.46 15.74
C GLN A 32 14.31 -5.55 15.55
N ASP A 33 13.99 -6.62 14.84
CA ASP A 33 14.94 -7.70 14.51
C ASP A 33 16.16 -7.20 13.73
N LYS A 34 15.97 -6.21 12.87
CA LYS A 34 17.05 -5.52 12.14
C LYS A 34 17.82 -4.50 12.99
N GLY A 35 17.51 -4.37 14.28
CA GLY A 35 18.18 -3.45 15.22
C GLY A 35 17.63 -2.02 15.20
N TYR A 36 16.52 -1.77 14.53
CA TYR A 36 15.85 -0.46 14.49
C TYR A 36 14.76 -0.41 15.55
N GLY A 37 14.89 0.48 16.53
CA GLY A 37 13.95 0.60 17.64
C GLY A 37 12.62 1.29 17.27
N TRP A 38 11.70 1.36 18.24
CA TRP A 38 10.37 1.95 18.10
C TRP A 38 10.34 3.38 17.53
N GLY A 39 11.39 4.18 17.78
CA GLY A 39 11.52 5.52 17.20
C GLY A 39 11.57 5.50 15.67
N TRP A 40 12.23 4.50 15.08
CA TRP A 40 12.24 4.27 13.63
C TRP A 40 10.87 3.79 13.15
N ALA A 41 10.16 2.97 13.93
CA ALA A 41 8.80 2.56 13.63
C ALA A 41 7.87 3.77 13.47
N VAL A 42 7.93 4.72 14.40
CA VAL A 42 7.18 5.98 14.35
C VAL A 42 7.56 6.79 13.12
N LEU A 43 8.86 7.01 12.90
CA LEU A 43 9.37 7.85 11.83
C LEU A 43 9.00 7.30 10.45
N MET A 44 9.14 6.01 10.23
CA MET A 44 8.79 5.37 8.96
C MET A 44 7.28 5.33 8.74
N SER A 45 6.49 5.01 9.78
CA SER A 45 5.03 4.92 9.68
C SER A 45 4.36 6.29 9.54
N THR A 46 5.00 7.37 10.00
CA THR A 46 4.50 8.73 9.80
C THR A 46 5.02 9.37 8.51
N GLY A 47 6.28 9.13 8.15
CA GLY A 47 6.94 9.82 7.05
C GLY A 47 6.83 9.10 5.71
N ILE A 48 6.89 7.76 5.68
CA ILE A 48 6.75 6.96 4.47
C ILE A 48 5.29 6.58 4.25
N TYR A 49 4.63 6.03 5.26
CA TYR A 49 3.24 5.57 5.28
C TYR A 49 2.81 4.82 4.00
N ALA A 50 3.64 3.92 3.54
CA ALA A 50 3.39 3.02 2.42
C ALA A 50 3.82 1.62 2.85
N GLY A 51 2.88 0.81 3.34
CA GLY A 51 3.16 -0.47 4.00
C GLY A 51 4.12 -1.35 3.22
N SER A 52 3.83 -1.63 1.95
CA SER A 52 4.72 -2.41 1.07
C SER A 52 6.11 -1.79 0.93
N MET A 53 6.20 -0.47 0.79
CA MET A 53 7.51 0.20 0.69
C MET A 53 8.28 0.16 2.01
N GLN A 54 7.61 0.19 3.17
CA GLN A 54 8.26 0.06 4.46
C GLN A 54 8.93 -1.31 4.62
N PHE A 55 8.27 -2.42 4.21
CA PHE A 55 8.89 -3.75 4.18
C PHE A 55 10.07 -3.81 3.20
N VAL A 56 9.91 -3.26 1.99
CA VAL A 56 11.02 -3.16 1.02
C VAL A 56 12.18 -2.34 1.59
N THR A 57 11.90 -1.26 2.31
CA THR A 57 12.93 -0.42 2.95
C THR A 57 13.76 -1.19 3.97
N LEU A 58 13.17 -2.12 4.74
CA LEU A 58 13.94 -2.99 5.65
C LEU A 58 15.00 -3.79 4.88
N ASN A 59 14.65 -4.31 3.72
CA ASN A 59 15.57 -5.08 2.89
C ASN A 59 16.66 -4.18 2.26
N LEU A 60 16.28 -3.00 1.78
CA LEU A 60 17.23 -2.01 1.24
C LEU A 60 18.24 -1.54 2.30
N LEU A 61 17.80 -1.31 3.52
CA LEU A 61 18.66 -0.94 4.64
C LEU A 61 19.61 -2.09 5.02
N SER A 62 19.11 -3.32 5.08
CA SER A 62 19.91 -4.50 5.44
C SER A 62 20.99 -4.83 4.41
N THR A 63 20.73 -4.56 3.13
CA THR A 63 21.68 -4.80 2.03
C THR A 63 22.61 -3.64 1.76
N GLY A 64 22.43 -2.50 2.44
CA GLY A 64 23.20 -1.28 2.17
C GLY A 64 22.97 -0.74 0.75
N ALA A 65 21.76 -0.82 0.24
CA ALA A 65 21.41 -0.42 -1.12
C ALA A 65 21.78 1.04 -1.40
N SER A 66 22.23 1.32 -2.63
CA SER A 66 22.55 2.69 -3.04
C SER A 66 21.32 3.59 -3.05
N ILE A 67 21.52 4.90 -2.90
CA ILE A 67 20.43 5.90 -2.96
C ILE A 67 19.70 5.80 -4.31
N ILE A 68 20.39 5.56 -5.40
CA ILE A 68 19.79 5.41 -6.74
C ILE A 68 18.90 4.18 -6.78
N THR A 69 19.39 3.03 -6.30
CA THR A 69 18.59 1.80 -6.21
C THR A 69 17.35 2.02 -5.35
N THR A 70 17.50 2.66 -4.20
CA THR A 70 16.40 2.98 -3.29
C THR A 70 15.36 3.89 -3.97
N ALA A 71 15.80 4.93 -4.69
CA ALA A 71 14.90 5.83 -5.41
C ALA A 71 14.11 5.12 -6.51
N ILE A 72 14.77 4.27 -7.31
CA ILE A 72 14.13 3.48 -8.36
C ILE A 72 13.10 2.52 -7.74
N MET A 73 13.49 1.76 -6.72
CA MET A 73 12.59 0.82 -6.04
C MET A 73 11.38 1.54 -5.43
N THR A 74 11.61 2.70 -4.78
CA THR A 74 10.53 3.52 -4.22
C THR A 74 9.55 3.97 -5.29
N LEU A 75 10.04 4.46 -6.42
CA LEU A 75 9.19 4.86 -7.54
C LEU A 75 8.38 3.67 -8.06
N MET A 76 9.03 2.54 -8.26
CA MET A 76 8.40 1.36 -8.84
C MET A 76 7.33 0.75 -7.93
N VAL A 77 7.60 0.61 -6.66
CA VAL A 77 6.63 0.06 -5.69
C VAL A 77 5.45 1.00 -5.49
N ASN A 78 5.69 2.32 -5.49
CA ASN A 78 4.69 3.32 -5.18
C ASN A 78 4.03 3.98 -6.41
N ILE A 79 4.38 3.59 -7.65
CA ILE A 79 3.82 4.19 -8.86
C ILE A 79 2.28 4.09 -8.91
N ARG A 80 1.70 3.07 -8.32
CA ARG A 80 0.25 2.89 -8.18
C ARG A 80 -0.44 4.04 -7.43
N HIS A 81 0.23 4.64 -6.44
CA HIS A 81 -0.31 5.79 -5.71
C HIS A 81 -0.49 7.03 -6.61
N LEU A 82 0.31 7.15 -7.68
CA LEU A 82 0.13 8.20 -8.69
C LEU A 82 -1.24 8.05 -9.37
N PHE A 83 -1.61 6.83 -9.76
CA PHE A 83 -2.90 6.56 -10.39
C PHE A 83 -4.06 6.82 -9.44
N TYR A 84 -3.97 6.39 -8.19
CA TYR A 84 -4.99 6.70 -7.16
C TYR A 84 -5.12 8.20 -6.95
N GLY A 85 -3.98 8.91 -6.89
CA GLY A 85 -3.96 10.37 -6.78
C GLY A 85 -4.68 11.05 -7.93
N ILE A 86 -4.49 10.59 -9.18
CA ILE A 86 -5.15 11.13 -10.37
C ILE A 86 -6.67 10.91 -10.29
N THR A 87 -7.12 9.72 -9.94
CA THR A 87 -8.57 9.42 -9.86
C THR A 87 -9.28 10.19 -8.74
N MET A 88 -8.54 10.57 -7.68
CA MET A 88 -9.09 11.33 -6.55
C MET A 88 -8.92 12.85 -6.68
N LEU A 89 -8.37 13.36 -7.79
CA LEU A 89 -8.12 14.81 -7.97
C LEU A 89 -9.39 15.64 -7.84
N GLU A 90 -10.48 15.20 -8.48
CA GLU A 90 -11.77 15.89 -8.45
C GLU A 90 -12.40 15.82 -7.06
N GLU A 91 -12.42 14.64 -6.46
CA GLU A 91 -12.96 14.38 -5.13
C GLU A 91 -12.26 15.22 -4.04
N TYR A 92 -10.95 15.39 -4.17
CA TYR A 92 -10.15 16.18 -3.23
C TYR A 92 -10.09 17.67 -3.57
N SER A 93 -10.70 18.13 -4.67
CA SER A 93 -10.69 19.54 -5.07
C SER A 93 -11.28 20.45 -3.98
N GLU A 94 -12.33 19.97 -3.33
CA GLU A 94 -13.03 20.68 -2.28
C GLU A 94 -12.53 20.41 -0.84
N ALA A 95 -11.48 19.60 -0.66
CA ALA A 95 -11.00 19.23 0.67
C ALA A 95 -10.24 20.37 1.41
N GLY A 96 -9.95 21.48 0.70
CA GLY A 96 -9.28 22.66 1.27
C GLY A 96 -7.91 22.31 1.86
N TRP A 97 -7.62 22.79 3.07
CA TRP A 97 -6.34 22.57 3.75
C TRP A 97 -6.03 21.10 4.06
N ARG A 98 -7.03 20.22 4.06
CA ARG A 98 -6.87 18.78 4.30
C ARG A 98 -6.32 18.03 3.06
N LYS A 99 -6.39 18.66 1.88
CA LYS A 99 -5.97 18.04 0.61
C LYS A 99 -4.55 17.46 0.61
N PRO A 100 -3.51 18.16 1.08
CA PRO A 100 -2.15 17.61 1.12
C PRO A 100 -2.05 16.34 1.98
N TYR A 101 -2.76 16.33 3.11
CA TYR A 101 -2.81 15.16 3.99
C TYR A 101 -3.53 13.98 3.32
N LEU A 102 -4.67 14.23 2.69
CA LEU A 102 -5.43 13.18 2.01
C LEU A 102 -4.66 12.55 0.86
N ILE A 103 -3.90 13.35 0.11
CA ILE A 103 -3.02 12.84 -0.95
C ILE A 103 -1.90 11.97 -0.37
N PHE A 104 -1.26 12.45 0.70
CA PHE A 104 -0.18 11.73 1.37
C PHE A 104 -0.65 10.40 1.98
N SER A 105 -1.83 10.39 2.61
CA SER A 105 -2.37 9.24 3.32
C SER A 105 -3.16 8.25 2.44
N LEU A 106 -3.11 8.41 1.12
CA LEU A 106 -3.84 7.59 0.17
C LEU A 106 -3.08 6.27 -0.08
N THR A 107 -3.48 5.22 0.61
CA THR A 107 -3.02 3.85 0.43
C THR A 107 -4.04 3.02 -0.36
N ASP A 108 -3.68 1.79 -0.77
CA ASP A 108 -4.57 0.90 -1.52
C ASP A 108 -5.89 0.65 -0.78
N GLU A 109 -5.79 0.35 0.50
CA GLU A 109 -6.92 0.02 1.34
C GLU A 109 -7.76 1.26 1.65
N THR A 110 -7.11 2.40 1.90
CA THR A 110 -7.83 3.67 2.08
C THR A 110 -8.56 4.04 0.80
N TYR A 111 -7.89 3.92 -0.36
CA TYR A 111 -8.50 4.15 -1.67
C TYR A 111 -9.74 3.27 -1.89
N SER A 112 -9.68 1.99 -1.53
CA SER A 112 -10.83 1.08 -1.69
C SER A 112 -12.08 1.51 -0.93
N LEU A 113 -11.91 2.22 0.19
CA LEU A 113 -13.02 2.74 1.01
C LEU A 113 -13.57 4.07 0.49
N ILE A 114 -12.75 4.87 -0.22
CA ILE A 114 -13.10 6.26 -0.55
C ILE A 114 -13.29 6.52 -2.05
N CYS A 115 -12.86 5.63 -2.95
CA CYS A 115 -12.95 5.84 -4.39
C CYS A 115 -14.40 5.91 -4.91
N SER A 116 -15.33 5.18 -4.31
CA SER A 116 -16.74 5.18 -4.68
C SER A 116 -17.62 4.85 -3.46
N PRO A 117 -17.58 5.67 -2.41
CA PRO A 117 -18.33 5.36 -1.20
C PRO A 117 -19.81 5.62 -1.42
N ASP A 118 -20.64 4.62 -1.12
CA ASP A 118 -22.09 4.76 -0.99
C ASP A 118 -22.40 5.34 0.41
N LEU A 119 -22.43 6.67 0.49
CA LEU A 119 -22.60 7.39 1.76
C LEU A 119 -24.04 7.81 1.94
N PRO A 120 -24.64 7.59 3.13
CA PRO A 120 -25.93 8.19 3.50
C PRO A 120 -25.90 9.72 3.40
N ASP A 121 -27.03 10.34 3.06
CA ASP A 121 -27.17 11.79 2.85
C ASP A 121 -26.74 12.65 4.05
N ASP A 122 -26.81 12.09 5.26
CA ASP A 122 -26.46 12.78 6.51
C ASP A 122 -24.96 12.70 6.85
N ILE A 123 -24.14 12.04 6.02
CA ILE A 123 -22.70 11.89 6.20
C ILE A 123 -21.95 12.90 5.35
N ASN A 124 -21.14 13.74 5.98
CA ASN A 124 -20.29 14.67 5.26
C ASN A 124 -19.10 13.95 4.59
N ARG A 125 -19.04 13.97 3.25
CA ARG A 125 -18.04 13.25 2.45
C ARG A 125 -16.59 13.67 2.76
N LYS A 126 -16.34 14.98 2.94
CA LYS A 126 -15.01 15.51 3.25
C LYS A 126 -14.51 15.08 4.63
N ASP A 127 -15.41 15.07 5.61
CA ASP A 127 -15.11 14.60 6.96
C ASP A 127 -14.90 13.08 6.95
N TYR A 128 -15.68 12.32 6.17
CA TYR A 128 -15.54 10.89 5.99
C TYR A 128 -14.14 10.54 5.45
N PHE A 129 -13.70 11.15 4.34
CA PHE A 129 -12.38 10.93 3.77
C PHE A 129 -11.26 11.19 4.79
N PHE A 130 -11.36 12.32 5.48
CA PHE A 130 -10.34 12.70 6.47
C PHE A 130 -10.27 11.71 7.64
N ILE A 131 -11.42 11.31 8.19
CA ILE A 131 -11.46 10.42 9.36
C ILE A 131 -10.98 9.01 8.97
N VAL A 132 -11.42 8.46 7.83
CA VAL A 132 -10.98 7.14 7.34
C VAL A 132 -9.48 7.14 7.16
N SER A 133 -8.92 8.14 6.48
CA SER A 133 -7.47 8.26 6.30
C SER A 133 -6.72 8.34 7.61
N LEU A 134 -7.22 9.15 8.56
CA LEU A 134 -6.59 9.36 9.86
C LEU A 134 -6.58 8.10 10.72
N VAL A 135 -7.72 7.41 10.83
CA VAL A 135 -7.80 6.21 11.68
C VAL A 135 -7.00 5.05 11.10
N ASN A 136 -6.95 4.90 9.77
CA ASN A 136 -6.11 3.92 9.11
C ASN A 136 -4.62 4.19 9.39
N GLN A 137 -4.17 5.43 9.24
CA GLN A 137 -2.78 5.79 9.55
C GLN A 137 -2.43 5.60 11.02
N LEU A 138 -3.31 6.01 11.93
CA LEU A 138 -3.09 5.82 13.37
C LEU A 138 -3.02 4.33 13.74
N SER A 139 -3.84 3.48 13.12
CA SER A 139 -3.80 2.03 13.33
C SER A 139 -2.46 1.45 12.87
N TRP A 140 -1.95 1.89 11.71
CA TRP A 140 -0.64 1.47 11.21
C TRP A 140 0.50 1.89 12.13
N ILE A 141 0.51 3.15 12.56
CA ILE A 141 1.53 3.68 13.49
C ILE A 141 1.50 2.92 14.82
N ALA A 142 0.29 2.76 15.40
CA ALA A 142 0.13 2.07 16.67
C ALA A 142 0.61 0.61 16.61
N GLY A 143 0.22 -0.13 15.57
CA GLY A 143 0.67 -1.51 15.37
C GLY A 143 2.18 -1.60 15.16
N SER A 144 2.79 -0.69 14.40
CA SER A 144 4.24 -0.65 14.19
C SER A 144 5.01 -0.42 15.49
N ILE A 145 4.50 0.47 16.37
CA ILE A 145 5.08 0.71 17.69
C ILE A 145 4.94 -0.53 18.57
N ILE A 146 3.73 -1.10 18.63
CA ILE A 146 3.46 -2.31 19.43
C ILE A 146 4.38 -3.44 18.98
N GLY A 147 4.50 -3.69 17.68
CA GLY A 147 5.37 -4.72 17.13
C GLY A 147 6.84 -4.51 17.49
N SER A 148 7.34 -3.27 17.33
CA SER A 148 8.73 -2.96 17.69
C SER A 148 9.01 -3.09 19.19
N VAL A 149 8.08 -2.69 20.06
CA VAL A 149 8.21 -2.87 21.51
C VAL A 149 8.15 -4.34 21.91
N LEU A 150 7.21 -5.10 21.35
CA LEU A 150 7.10 -6.55 21.60
C LEU A 150 8.36 -7.29 21.16
N GLY A 151 8.91 -6.97 19.98
CA GLY A 151 10.15 -7.56 19.49
C GLY A 151 11.37 -7.26 20.37
N ASN A 152 11.35 -6.18 21.13
CA ASN A 152 12.40 -5.87 22.09
C ASN A 152 12.27 -6.62 23.42
N ILE A 153 11.05 -7.00 23.81
CA ILE A 153 10.76 -7.63 25.12
C ILE A 153 10.81 -9.17 25.00
N ILE A 154 10.32 -9.70 23.89
CA ILE A 154 10.18 -11.13 23.67
C ILE A 154 11.21 -11.54 22.62
N PRO A 155 12.11 -12.51 22.90
CA PRO A 155 12.95 -13.10 21.85
C PRO A 155 12.05 -13.87 20.87
N PHE A 156 11.55 -13.15 19.87
CA PHE A 156 10.67 -13.73 18.85
C PHE A 156 11.53 -14.35 17.75
N ASP A 157 11.22 -15.58 17.38
CA ASP A 157 11.72 -16.13 16.13
C ASP A 157 10.96 -15.44 14.98
N THR A 158 11.64 -14.57 14.26
CA THR A 158 11.08 -13.85 13.11
C THR A 158 11.00 -14.71 11.85
N THR A 159 11.43 -15.97 11.93
CA THR A 159 11.34 -16.95 10.83
C THR A 159 9.89 -17.07 10.38
N GLY A 160 9.63 -16.69 9.14
CA GLY A 160 8.28 -16.68 8.56
C GLY A 160 7.55 -15.34 8.61
N ILE A 161 7.97 -14.34 9.41
CA ILE A 161 7.40 -13.01 9.33
C ILE A 161 7.76 -12.34 7.98
N ASP A 162 8.91 -12.67 7.41
CA ASP A 162 9.29 -12.28 6.05
C ASP A 162 8.23 -12.72 5.01
N PHE A 163 7.51 -13.82 5.29
CA PHE A 163 6.41 -14.28 4.47
C PHE A 163 5.19 -13.36 4.55
N ALA A 164 5.04 -12.54 5.59
CA ALA A 164 3.90 -11.62 5.73
C ALA A 164 3.81 -10.64 4.55
N MET A 165 4.95 -10.17 4.03
CA MET A 165 5.00 -9.33 2.84
C MET A 165 4.53 -10.09 1.59
N THR A 166 4.98 -11.32 1.39
CA THR A 166 4.53 -12.17 0.28
C THR A 166 3.04 -12.45 0.40
N ALA A 167 2.55 -12.78 1.59
CA ALA A 167 1.13 -12.99 1.85
C ALA A 167 0.29 -11.73 1.56
N LEU A 168 0.77 -10.54 1.96
CA LEU A 168 0.13 -9.27 1.64
C LEU A 168 -0.05 -9.09 0.12
N PHE A 169 1.01 -9.29 -0.65
CA PHE A 169 0.94 -9.15 -2.11
C PHE A 169 0.02 -10.21 -2.75
N VAL A 170 0.03 -11.43 -2.23
CA VAL A 170 -0.89 -12.48 -2.70
C VAL A 170 -2.35 -12.12 -2.39
N ILE A 171 -2.64 -11.60 -1.19
CA ILE A 171 -3.99 -11.14 -0.83
C ILE A 171 -4.44 -10.01 -1.74
N ILE A 172 -3.59 -8.98 -1.97
CA ILE A 172 -3.90 -7.87 -2.87
C ILE A 172 -4.17 -8.39 -4.29
N LEU A 173 -3.37 -9.33 -4.79
CA LEU A 173 -3.59 -9.94 -6.10
C LEU A 173 -4.93 -10.68 -6.16
N LEU A 174 -5.26 -11.49 -5.15
CA LEU A 174 -6.52 -12.23 -5.08
C LEU A 174 -7.73 -11.28 -5.04
N GLU A 175 -7.68 -10.24 -4.20
CA GLU A 175 -8.73 -9.23 -4.16
C GLU A 175 -8.92 -8.51 -5.50
N GLN A 176 -7.83 -8.19 -6.19
CA GLN A 176 -7.88 -7.59 -7.51
C GLN A 176 -8.50 -8.53 -8.56
N LEU A 177 -8.14 -9.82 -8.52
CA LEU A 177 -8.71 -10.83 -9.39
C LEU A 177 -10.20 -11.04 -9.13
N GLU A 178 -10.63 -11.01 -7.87
CA GLU A 178 -12.04 -11.17 -7.50
C GLU A 178 -12.90 -9.97 -7.92
N LYS A 179 -12.38 -8.76 -7.75
CA LYS A 179 -13.09 -7.51 -8.11
C LYS A 179 -13.09 -7.24 -9.63
N SER A 180 -12.09 -7.70 -10.36
CA SER A 180 -11.95 -7.43 -11.79
C SER A 180 -12.65 -8.47 -12.64
N LYS A 181 -13.47 -8.03 -13.60
CA LYS A 181 -14.04 -8.89 -14.62
C LYS A 181 -13.02 -9.27 -15.73
N GLN A 182 -11.91 -8.54 -15.80
CA GLN A 182 -10.88 -8.73 -16.82
C GLN A 182 -9.61 -9.27 -16.15
N HIS A 183 -9.27 -10.51 -16.42
CA HIS A 183 -8.09 -11.18 -15.86
C HIS A 183 -6.85 -11.07 -16.75
N LEU A 184 -7.02 -10.56 -17.98
CA LEU A 184 -5.93 -10.43 -18.95
C LEU A 184 -4.71 -9.66 -18.38
N PRO A 185 -4.87 -8.48 -17.74
CA PRO A 185 -3.72 -7.76 -17.16
C PRO A 185 -2.93 -8.56 -16.13
N ALA A 186 -3.62 -9.36 -15.31
CA ALA A 186 -2.97 -10.20 -14.31
C ALA A 186 -2.18 -11.34 -14.96
N ILE A 187 -2.73 -11.97 -15.98
CA ILE A 187 -2.08 -13.04 -16.75
C ILE A 187 -0.84 -12.49 -17.47
N THR A 188 -0.97 -11.35 -18.15
CA THR A 188 0.14 -10.67 -18.81
C THR A 188 1.25 -10.32 -17.82
N GLY A 189 0.90 -9.74 -16.67
CA GLY A 189 1.85 -9.45 -15.61
C GLY A 189 2.58 -10.69 -15.10
N PHE A 190 1.87 -11.78 -14.89
CA PHE A 190 2.45 -13.03 -14.40
C PHE A 190 3.41 -13.66 -15.42
N ILE A 191 3.02 -13.74 -16.69
CA ILE A 191 3.86 -14.29 -17.76
C ILE A 191 5.14 -13.48 -17.95
N ILE A 192 5.02 -12.14 -18.00
CA ILE A 192 6.19 -11.27 -18.17
C ILE A 192 7.11 -11.37 -16.96
N SER A 193 6.58 -11.45 -15.74
CA SER A 193 7.38 -11.59 -14.53
C SER A 193 8.19 -12.89 -14.53
N ILE A 194 7.58 -14.03 -14.89
CA ILE A 194 8.28 -15.31 -15.00
C ILE A 194 9.34 -15.22 -16.11
N PHE A 195 9.02 -14.68 -17.26
CA PHE A 195 9.96 -14.52 -18.37
C PHE A 195 11.19 -13.70 -17.95
N CYS A 196 10.97 -12.56 -17.30
CA CYS A 196 12.06 -11.73 -16.80
C CYS A 196 12.87 -12.42 -15.70
N LEU A 197 12.22 -13.18 -14.81
CA LEU A 197 12.89 -13.94 -13.76
C LEU A 197 13.86 -14.98 -14.36
N LEU A 198 13.45 -15.67 -15.42
CA LEU A 198 14.27 -16.66 -16.11
C LEU A 198 15.44 -16.04 -16.87
N LEU A 199 15.25 -14.83 -17.44
CA LEU A 199 16.30 -14.14 -18.21
C LEU A 199 17.31 -13.38 -17.35
N PHE A 200 16.84 -12.65 -16.35
CA PHE A 200 17.66 -11.71 -15.56
C PHE A 200 18.02 -12.25 -14.16
N GLY A 201 17.42 -13.37 -13.77
CA GLY A 201 17.64 -13.97 -12.45
C GLY A 201 16.94 -13.21 -11.31
N PRO A 202 16.93 -13.78 -10.08
CA PRO A 202 16.13 -13.28 -8.96
C PRO A 202 16.51 -11.89 -8.47
N ASN A 203 17.75 -11.45 -8.69
CA ASN A 203 18.24 -10.16 -8.19
C ASN A 203 17.97 -8.98 -9.12
N GLN A 204 17.68 -9.21 -10.40
CA GLN A 204 17.60 -8.15 -11.41
C GLN A 204 16.31 -8.16 -12.25
N PHE A 205 15.42 -9.14 -12.06
CA PHE A 205 14.21 -9.28 -12.90
C PHE A 205 13.17 -8.20 -12.67
N LEU A 206 13.13 -7.60 -11.48
CA LEU A 206 12.04 -6.74 -11.04
C LEU A 206 11.88 -5.51 -11.95
N ILE A 207 12.98 -4.79 -12.21
CA ILE A 207 12.94 -3.56 -13.03
C ILE A 207 12.54 -3.86 -14.48
N PRO A 208 13.16 -4.81 -15.20
CA PRO A 208 12.76 -5.17 -16.54
C PRO A 208 11.30 -5.64 -16.62
N SER A 209 10.85 -6.45 -15.65
CA SER A 209 9.46 -6.94 -15.65
C SER A 209 8.46 -5.80 -15.51
N MET A 210 8.67 -4.85 -14.61
CA MET A 210 7.77 -3.72 -14.43
C MET A 210 7.70 -2.83 -15.67
N ILE A 211 8.83 -2.57 -16.34
CA ILE A 211 8.84 -1.80 -17.59
C ILE A 211 8.05 -2.54 -18.68
N LEU A 212 8.33 -3.83 -18.89
CA LEU A 212 7.66 -4.62 -19.91
C LEU A 212 6.16 -4.79 -19.63
N ILE A 213 5.77 -5.01 -18.37
CA ILE A 213 4.35 -5.07 -17.96
C ILE A 213 3.67 -3.74 -18.27
N THR A 214 4.28 -2.61 -17.89
CA THR A 214 3.70 -1.30 -18.16
C THR A 214 3.48 -1.07 -19.66
N ILE A 215 4.47 -1.39 -20.49
CA ILE A 215 4.36 -1.27 -21.96
C ILE A 215 3.27 -2.19 -22.50
N ALA A 216 3.23 -3.45 -22.05
CA ALA A 216 2.22 -4.42 -22.49
C ALA A 216 0.80 -3.96 -22.15
N LEU A 217 0.57 -3.50 -20.92
CA LEU A 217 -0.73 -3.01 -20.48
C LEU A 217 -1.17 -1.73 -21.22
N PHE A 218 -0.25 -0.84 -21.58
CA PHE A 218 -0.56 0.30 -22.44
C PHE A 218 -1.01 -0.12 -23.85
N ILE A 219 -0.37 -1.14 -24.42
CA ILE A 219 -0.75 -1.68 -25.74
C ILE A 219 -2.12 -2.38 -25.66
N GLU A 220 -2.35 -3.18 -24.62
CA GLU A 220 -3.63 -3.87 -24.38
C GLU A 220 -4.78 -2.87 -24.22
N LYS A 221 -4.61 -1.83 -23.40
CA LYS A 221 -5.61 -0.79 -23.22
C LYS A 221 -5.99 -0.13 -24.54
N LYS A 222 -5.00 0.24 -25.36
CA LYS A 222 -5.21 0.86 -26.68
C LYS A 222 -5.91 -0.09 -27.66
N SER A 223 -5.69 -1.40 -27.53
CA SER A 223 -6.37 -2.41 -28.34
C SER A 223 -7.83 -2.60 -27.93
N LEU A 224 -8.12 -2.61 -26.63
CA LEU A 224 -9.48 -2.74 -26.09
C LEU A 224 -10.33 -1.50 -26.44
N GLU A 225 -9.79 -0.31 -26.29
CA GLU A 225 -10.47 0.95 -26.66
C GLU A 225 -10.75 1.05 -28.18
N ARG A 226 -9.99 0.32 -29.03
CA ARG A 226 -10.24 0.23 -30.48
C ARG A 226 -11.29 -0.81 -30.88
N SER A 227 -11.58 -1.77 -30.01
CA SER A 227 -12.58 -2.82 -30.30
C SER A 227 -14.00 -2.43 -29.91
N ASP A 228 -14.16 -1.34 -29.16
CA ASP A 228 -15.45 -0.79 -28.74
C ASP A 228 -16.00 0.29 -29.72
N PHE A 229 -15.32 0.48 -30.87
CA PHE A 229 -15.77 1.26 -32.04
C PHE A 229 -15.97 0.34 -33.23
#